data_f2208e36a9de754d33cf011523c64f37
#
_entry.id   f2208e36a9de754d33cf011523c64f37
#
_cell.length_a   1.000
_cell.length_b   1.000
_cell.length_c   1.000
_cell.angle_alpha   90.00
_cell.angle_beta   90.00
_cell.angle_gamma   90.00
#
_symmetry.space_group_name_H-M   'P 1'
#
loop_
_entity.id
_entity.type
_entity.pdbx_description
1 polymer ?
#
loop_
_entity_poly.entity_id
_entity_poly.type
_entity_poly.pdbx_seq_one_letter_code
_entity_poly.pdbx_strand_id
1 'polypeptide(L)'
;MATQRIGIIMHGVTGRMGYNQHLVRSIQAIIQDGGLLLSNGDRLLPDPILVGRNGKKMEALAKEQGIARWSDSIEQCLANTEDTLFFDAGTTQMRSDLLSQAIQAGKHVYCEKPSADTLENALSVARLARQKGVKHGVVQDKLFLPGLLK
;
A
#
# COMPACT_ATOMS: atom_id res chain seq x y z
N MET A 1 5.43 -20.91 -16.17
CA MET A 1 5.71 -19.82 -15.22
C MET A 1 4.93 -18.61 -15.71
N ALA A 2 3.90 -18.21 -14.98
CA ALA A 2 3.11 -17.03 -15.29
C ALA A 2 3.59 -15.84 -14.45
N THR A 3 3.43 -14.61 -14.99
CA THR A 3 3.63 -13.38 -14.21
C THR A 3 2.27 -12.75 -13.96
N GLN A 4 1.89 -12.64 -12.70
CA GLN A 4 0.67 -11.99 -12.27
C GLN A 4 1.01 -10.57 -11.78
N ARG A 5 0.35 -9.57 -12.35
CA ARG A 5 0.46 -8.18 -11.88
C ARG A 5 -0.45 -7.95 -10.67
N ILE A 6 0.04 -7.18 -9.71
CA ILE A 6 -0.74 -6.72 -8.57
C ILE A 6 -0.75 -5.20 -8.58
N GLY A 7 -1.92 -4.61 -8.86
CA GLY A 7 -2.12 -3.17 -8.78
C GLY A 7 -2.12 -2.71 -7.32
N ILE A 8 -1.25 -1.73 -7.00
CA ILE A 8 -1.05 -1.21 -5.65
C ILE A 8 -1.25 0.30 -5.65
N ILE A 9 -2.29 0.78 -4.97
CA ILE A 9 -2.51 2.20 -4.73
C ILE A 9 -1.61 2.62 -3.56
N MET A 10 -0.59 3.44 -3.81
CA MET A 10 0.40 3.85 -2.81
C MET A 10 0.15 5.29 -2.36
N HIS A 11 -0.41 5.47 -1.18
CA HIS A 11 -0.62 6.76 -0.53
C HIS A 11 0.48 7.08 0.51
N GLY A 12 0.78 8.38 0.66
CA GLY A 12 1.79 8.85 1.64
C GLY A 12 3.24 8.69 1.19
N VAL A 13 3.47 8.42 -0.10
CA VAL A 13 4.81 8.18 -0.71
C VAL A 13 5.71 9.42 -0.76
N THR A 14 5.23 10.59 -0.38
CA THR A 14 6.09 11.81 -0.23
C THR A 14 6.70 11.94 1.16
N GLY A 15 6.26 11.14 2.12
CA GLY A 15 6.83 11.06 3.45
C GLY A 15 8.06 10.15 3.47
N ARG A 16 8.95 10.36 4.43
CA ARG A 16 10.23 9.63 4.55
C ARG A 16 10.03 8.10 4.55
N MET A 17 9.05 7.59 5.31
CA MET A 17 8.79 6.15 5.39
C MET A 17 8.18 5.64 4.08
N GLY A 18 7.14 6.32 3.58
CA GLY A 18 6.49 5.95 2.33
C GLY A 18 7.45 5.93 1.16
N TYR A 19 8.31 6.94 1.05
CA TYR A 19 9.31 7.02 -0.02
C TYR A 19 10.43 6.00 0.17
N ASN A 20 11.23 6.14 1.25
CA ASN A 20 12.47 5.38 1.37
C ASN A 20 12.25 3.89 1.63
N GLN A 21 11.35 3.55 2.57
CA GLN A 21 11.19 2.16 2.98
C GLN A 21 10.22 1.40 2.06
N HIS A 22 9.06 1.98 1.79
CA HIS A 22 8.03 1.24 1.07
C HIS A 22 8.16 1.36 -0.45
N LEU A 23 8.34 2.57 -0.99
CA LEU A 23 8.45 2.72 -2.44
C LEU A 23 9.80 2.22 -2.94
N VAL A 24 10.92 2.83 -2.47
CA VAL A 24 12.25 2.57 -3.04
C VAL A 24 12.79 1.20 -2.60
N ARG A 25 12.87 0.95 -1.29
CA ARG A 25 13.54 -0.25 -0.76
C ARG A 25 12.69 -1.52 -0.79
N SER A 26 11.39 -1.40 -1.00
CA SER A 26 10.50 -2.57 -1.09
C SER A 26 9.93 -2.73 -2.49
N ILE A 27 9.00 -1.87 -2.91
CA ILE A 27 8.29 -2.06 -4.17
C ILE A 27 9.22 -1.97 -5.37
N GLN A 28 10.08 -0.96 -5.46
CA GLN A 28 11.04 -0.82 -6.56
C GLN A 28 12.08 -1.95 -6.56
N ALA A 29 12.56 -2.36 -5.41
CA ALA A 29 13.48 -3.51 -5.33
C ALA A 29 12.83 -4.79 -5.86
N ILE A 30 11.58 -5.08 -5.47
CA ILE A 30 10.83 -6.24 -5.99
C ILE A 30 10.64 -6.16 -7.51
N ILE A 31 10.33 -4.96 -8.03
CA ILE A 31 10.18 -4.76 -9.48
C ILE A 31 11.51 -5.01 -10.21
N GLN A 32 12.63 -4.48 -9.68
CA GLN A 32 13.97 -4.66 -10.25
C GLN A 32 14.41 -6.13 -10.24
N ASP A 33 14.02 -6.90 -9.23
CA ASP A 33 14.26 -8.35 -9.15
C ASP A 33 13.31 -9.17 -10.06
N GLY A 34 12.45 -8.50 -10.83
CA GLY A 34 11.49 -9.14 -11.73
C GLY A 34 10.29 -9.77 -11.02
N GLY A 35 9.96 -9.29 -9.81
CA GLY A 35 8.80 -9.73 -9.03
C GLY A 35 9.13 -10.79 -7.98
N LEU A 36 8.18 -11.05 -7.08
CA LEU A 36 8.29 -12.09 -6.05
C LEU A 36 8.06 -13.48 -6.66
N LEU A 37 9.02 -14.37 -6.48
CA LEU A 37 8.87 -15.76 -6.88
C LEU A 37 7.98 -16.52 -5.91
N LEU A 38 6.93 -17.15 -6.42
CA LEU A 38 6.02 -18.01 -5.66
C LEU A 38 6.51 -19.46 -5.64
N SER A 39 6.02 -20.24 -4.67
CA SER A 39 6.37 -21.67 -4.52
C SER A 39 6.00 -22.54 -5.72
N ASN A 40 5.01 -22.12 -6.52
CA ASN A 40 4.61 -22.80 -7.76
C ASN A 40 5.45 -22.39 -8.99
N GLY A 41 6.45 -21.52 -8.81
CA GLY A 41 7.29 -20.99 -9.88
C GLY A 41 6.75 -19.76 -10.61
N ASP A 42 5.53 -19.30 -10.30
CA ASP A 42 4.97 -18.07 -10.84
C ASP A 42 5.59 -16.84 -10.16
N ARG A 43 5.39 -15.66 -10.74
CA ARG A 43 5.87 -14.39 -10.19
C ARG A 43 4.73 -13.43 -9.94
N LEU A 44 4.81 -12.70 -8.82
CA LEU A 44 3.96 -11.55 -8.54
C LEU A 44 4.75 -10.27 -8.83
N LEU A 45 4.28 -9.48 -9.78
CA LEU A 45 4.91 -8.22 -10.16
C LEU A 45 4.09 -7.05 -9.63
N PRO A 46 4.64 -6.22 -8.72
CA PRO A 46 3.97 -4.99 -8.28
C PRO A 46 3.76 -4.02 -9.44
N ASP A 47 2.56 -3.43 -9.49
CA ASP A 47 2.20 -2.35 -10.41
C ASP A 47 1.68 -1.14 -9.61
N PRO A 48 2.58 -0.31 -9.08
CA PRO A 48 2.20 0.79 -8.22
C PRO A 48 1.58 1.95 -9.00
N ILE A 49 0.52 2.57 -8.40
CA ILE A 49 0.06 3.90 -8.74
C ILE A 49 0.32 4.83 -7.54
N LEU A 50 1.07 5.91 -7.76
CA LEU A 50 1.37 6.87 -6.70
C LEU A 50 0.21 7.84 -6.56
N VAL A 51 -0.34 7.99 -5.35
CA VAL A 51 -1.46 8.91 -5.13
C VAL A 51 -1.20 9.91 -4.02
N GLY A 52 -1.59 11.16 -4.26
CA GLY A 52 -1.47 12.24 -3.28
C GLY A 52 -2.04 13.56 -3.80
N ARG A 53 -2.41 14.46 -2.90
CA ARG A 53 -3.13 15.73 -3.17
C ARG A 53 -2.42 16.69 -4.14
N ASN A 54 -1.14 16.54 -4.39
CA ASN A 54 -0.37 17.40 -5.28
C ASN A 54 0.05 16.62 -6.52
N GLY A 55 -0.72 16.74 -7.61
CA GLY A 55 -0.50 16.03 -8.86
C GLY A 55 0.88 16.27 -9.45
N LYS A 56 1.37 17.52 -9.47
CA LYS A 56 2.72 17.84 -9.97
C LYS A 56 3.82 17.11 -9.20
N LYS A 57 3.65 16.99 -7.88
CA LYS A 57 4.60 16.27 -7.03
C LYS A 57 4.52 14.75 -7.27
N MET A 58 3.32 14.23 -7.50
CA MET A 58 3.14 12.81 -7.84
C MET A 58 3.73 12.47 -9.20
N GLU A 59 3.50 13.32 -10.20
CA GLU A 59 4.09 13.19 -11.54
C GLU A 59 5.62 13.19 -11.50
N ALA A 60 6.20 14.18 -10.81
CA ALA A 60 7.65 14.28 -10.68
C ALA A 60 8.25 13.05 -9.98
N LEU A 61 7.63 12.58 -8.91
CA LEU A 61 8.05 11.40 -8.17
C LEU A 61 7.92 10.12 -9.01
N ALA A 62 6.82 9.96 -9.72
CA ALA A 62 6.59 8.83 -10.62
C ALA A 62 7.67 8.79 -11.72
N LYS A 63 7.95 9.93 -12.34
CA LYS A 63 9.01 10.06 -13.35
C LYS A 63 10.39 9.74 -12.78
N GLU A 64 10.74 10.27 -11.61
CA GLU A 64 11.99 9.99 -10.93
C GLU A 64 12.20 8.49 -10.69
N GLN A 65 11.13 7.81 -10.28
CA GLN A 65 11.17 6.39 -9.93
C GLN A 65 10.84 5.44 -11.11
N GLY A 66 10.64 5.97 -12.31
CA GLY A 66 10.30 5.13 -13.48
C GLY A 66 8.92 4.46 -13.36
N ILE A 67 8.00 5.02 -12.57
CA ILE A 67 6.64 4.53 -12.39
C ILE A 67 5.73 5.24 -13.39
N ALA A 68 4.98 4.45 -14.17
CA ALA A 68 4.12 5.00 -15.23
C ALA A 68 2.83 5.64 -14.70
N ARG A 69 2.43 5.32 -13.46
CA ARG A 69 1.08 5.59 -12.95
C ARG A 69 1.11 6.51 -11.74
N TRP A 70 0.36 7.59 -11.81
CA TRP A 70 0.14 8.51 -10.68
C TRP A 70 -1.25 9.16 -10.76
N SER A 71 -1.75 9.67 -9.63
CA SER A 71 -3.02 10.40 -9.56
C SER A 71 -3.00 11.40 -8.40
N ASP A 72 -3.82 12.44 -8.52
CA ASP A 72 -4.15 13.36 -7.43
C ASP A 72 -5.54 13.08 -6.81
N SER A 73 -6.24 12.06 -7.29
CA SER A 73 -7.54 11.62 -6.79
C SER A 73 -7.49 10.19 -6.25
N ILE A 74 -7.68 10.03 -4.95
CA ILE A 74 -7.83 8.74 -4.29
C ILE A 74 -9.09 8.03 -4.78
N GLU A 75 -10.18 8.76 -4.96
CA GLU A 75 -11.48 8.23 -5.40
C GLU A 75 -11.35 7.53 -6.75
N GLN A 76 -10.66 8.15 -7.71
CA GLN A 76 -10.40 7.55 -9.02
C GLN A 76 -9.57 6.28 -8.91
N CYS A 77 -8.53 6.28 -8.06
CA CYS A 77 -7.72 5.09 -7.83
C CYS A 77 -8.55 3.96 -7.20
N LEU A 78 -9.39 4.27 -6.22
CA LEU A 78 -10.24 3.28 -5.56
C LEU A 78 -11.31 2.70 -6.49
N ALA A 79 -11.79 3.46 -7.46
CA ALA A 79 -12.76 3.00 -8.45
C ALA A 79 -12.17 2.01 -9.47
N ASN A 80 -10.86 2.00 -9.67
CA ASN A 80 -10.22 1.07 -10.61
C ASN A 80 -10.14 -0.35 -10.00
N THR A 81 -10.85 -1.31 -10.59
CA THR A 81 -10.91 -2.69 -10.11
C THR A 81 -9.61 -3.48 -10.26
N GLU A 82 -8.73 -3.06 -11.17
CA GLU A 82 -7.42 -3.70 -11.39
C GLU A 82 -6.42 -3.42 -10.26
N ASP A 83 -6.62 -2.32 -9.52
CA ASP A 83 -5.82 -2.00 -8.36
C ASP A 83 -6.46 -2.65 -7.11
N THR A 84 -5.87 -3.75 -6.65
CA THR A 84 -6.46 -4.60 -5.60
C THR A 84 -5.96 -4.32 -4.20
N LEU A 85 -4.82 -3.65 -4.06
CA LEU A 85 -4.21 -3.34 -2.77
C LEU A 85 -4.09 -1.83 -2.57
N PHE A 86 -4.59 -1.33 -1.45
CA PHE A 86 -4.35 0.03 -0.98
C PHE A 86 -3.30 0.02 0.14
N PHE A 87 -2.19 0.72 -0.08
CA PHE A 87 -1.13 0.91 0.89
C PHE A 87 -1.11 2.34 1.40
N ASP A 88 -1.17 2.53 2.73
CA ASP A 88 -1.09 3.84 3.35
C ASP A 88 0.15 4.04 4.23
N ALA A 89 0.98 5.02 3.87
CA ALA A 89 2.06 5.56 4.69
C ALA A 89 1.86 7.07 5.01
N GLY A 90 0.63 7.54 4.93
CA GLY A 90 0.25 8.92 5.25
C GLY A 90 0.18 9.21 6.74
N THR A 91 -0.45 10.32 7.09
CA THR A 91 -0.63 10.73 8.49
C THR A 91 -1.67 9.86 9.20
N THR A 92 -1.43 9.57 10.49
CA THR A 92 -2.30 8.70 11.28
C THR A 92 -3.73 9.23 11.38
N GLN A 93 -3.91 10.55 11.45
CA GLN A 93 -5.23 11.19 11.59
C GLN A 93 -6.19 10.90 10.44
N MET A 94 -5.67 10.72 9.23
CA MET A 94 -6.48 10.43 8.04
C MET A 94 -6.61 8.93 7.76
N ARG A 95 -5.83 8.11 8.43
CA ARG A 95 -5.63 6.70 8.06
C ARG A 95 -6.90 5.87 8.18
N SER A 96 -7.60 5.94 9.30
CA SER A 96 -8.82 5.16 9.52
C SER A 96 -9.90 5.43 8.46
N ASP A 97 -10.05 6.71 8.06
CA ASP A 97 -11.01 7.09 7.04
C ASP A 97 -10.61 6.56 5.65
N LEU A 98 -9.33 6.72 5.28
CA LEU A 98 -8.81 6.24 4.00
C LEU A 98 -8.85 4.71 3.89
N LEU A 99 -8.48 4.01 4.97
CA LEU A 99 -8.59 2.54 5.02
C LEU A 99 -10.04 2.09 4.90
N SER A 100 -10.98 2.77 5.56
CA SER A 100 -12.41 2.45 5.48
C SER A 100 -12.95 2.64 4.05
N GLN A 101 -12.59 3.73 3.38
CA GLN A 101 -12.95 3.97 1.98
C GLN A 101 -12.38 2.87 1.06
N ALA A 102 -11.11 2.53 1.23
CA ALA A 102 -10.48 1.47 0.44
C ALA A 102 -11.15 0.11 0.65
N ILE A 103 -11.46 -0.25 1.91
CA ILE A 103 -12.16 -1.49 2.25
C ILE A 103 -13.58 -1.52 1.66
N GLN A 104 -14.30 -0.39 1.72
CA GLN A 104 -15.63 -0.26 1.11
C GLN A 104 -15.58 -0.43 -0.42
N ALA A 105 -14.51 0.03 -1.06
CA ALA A 105 -14.24 -0.18 -2.48
C ALA A 105 -13.71 -1.61 -2.80
N GLY A 106 -13.69 -2.52 -1.82
CA GLY A 106 -13.27 -3.91 -2.01
C GLY A 106 -11.76 -4.12 -2.07
N LYS A 107 -10.95 -3.12 -1.70
CA LYS A 107 -9.49 -3.25 -1.72
C LYS A 107 -8.98 -3.99 -0.49
N HIS A 108 -7.96 -4.80 -0.66
CA HIS A 108 -7.10 -5.23 0.43
C HIS A 108 -6.36 -4.02 0.97
N VAL A 109 -6.04 -3.99 2.27
CA VAL A 109 -5.36 -2.83 2.87
C VAL A 109 -4.13 -3.24 3.66
N TYR A 110 -3.07 -2.45 3.52
CA TYR A 110 -1.85 -2.56 4.31
C TYR A 110 -1.36 -1.16 4.65
N CYS A 111 -0.99 -0.90 5.89
CA CYS A 111 -0.65 0.45 6.30
C CYS A 111 0.52 0.53 7.28
N GLU A 112 1.11 1.72 7.38
CA GLU A 112 2.05 2.04 8.44
C GLU A 112 1.38 2.02 9.82
N LYS A 113 2.20 1.78 10.81
CA LYS A 113 1.78 1.87 12.22
C LYS A 113 1.66 3.34 12.66
N PRO A 114 0.79 3.65 13.63
CA PRO A 114 -0.31 2.82 14.12
C PRO A 114 -1.43 2.70 13.08
N SER A 115 -2.27 1.66 13.19
CA SER A 115 -3.37 1.42 12.24
C SER A 115 -4.45 2.51 12.27
N ALA A 116 -4.59 3.20 13.39
CA ALA A 116 -5.50 4.32 13.60
C ALA A 116 -5.01 5.20 14.75
N ASP A 117 -5.65 6.34 14.95
CA ASP A 117 -5.39 7.30 16.03
C ASP A 117 -6.01 6.88 17.37
N THR A 118 -7.10 6.10 17.33
CA THR A 118 -7.79 5.59 18.51
C THR A 118 -8.03 4.08 18.43
N LEU A 119 -8.23 3.43 19.58
CA LEU A 119 -8.59 2.02 19.63
C LEU A 119 -9.93 1.75 18.94
N GLU A 120 -10.90 2.64 19.12
CA GLU A 120 -12.23 2.53 18.51
C GLU A 120 -12.13 2.53 16.98
N ASN A 121 -11.39 3.47 16.40
CA ASN A 121 -11.14 3.55 14.98
C ASN A 121 -10.40 2.30 14.45
N ALA A 122 -9.39 1.81 15.18
CA ALA A 122 -8.67 0.60 14.80
C ALA A 122 -9.59 -0.63 14.77
N LEU A 123 -10.44 -0.79 15.79
CA LEU A 123 -11.43 -1.89 15.86
C LEU A 123 -12.49 -1.76 14.76
N SER A 124 -12.94 -0.54 14.45
CA SER A 124 -13.91 -0.27 13.39
C SER A 124 -13.36 -0.71 12.03
N VAL A 125 -12.14 -0.30 11.68
CA VAL A 125 -11.46 -0.70 10.44
C VAL A 125 -11.30 -2.23 10.35
N ALA A 126 -10.85 -2.87 11.45
CA ALA A 126 -10.67 -4.32 11.47
C ALA A 126 -11.99 -5.10 11.29
N ARG A 127 -13.08 -4.63 11.93
CA ARG A 127 -14.42 -5.22 11.77
C ARG A 127 -14.93 -5.05 10.35
N LEU A 128 -14.77 -3.86 9.76
CA LEU A 128 -15.17 -3.57 8.39
C LEU A 128 -14.43 -4.46 7.39
N ALA A 129 -13.11 -4.62 7.54
CA ALA A 129 -12.30 -5.48 6.69
C ALA A 129 -12.76 -6.94 6.77
N ARG A 130 -13.06 -7.44 7.97
CA ARG A 130 -13.60 -8.79 8.17
C ARG A 130 -14.97 -8.95 7.53
N GLN A 131 -15.87 -7.97 7.70
CA GLN A 131 -17.21 -7.97 7.11
C GLN A 131 -17.16 -7.99 5.58
N LYS A 132 -16.23 -7.25 4.99
CA LYS A 132 -16.05 -7.19 3.54
C LYS A 132 -15.21 -8.33 2.97
N GLY A 133 -14.64 -9.20 3.80
CA GLY A 133 -13.83 -10.34 3.37
C GLY A 133 -12.49 -9.93 2.74
N VAL A 134 -12.00 -8.71 2.98
CA VAL A 134 -10.72 -8.25 2.45
C VAL A 134 -9.58 -8.55 3.42
N LYS A 135 -8.38 -8.75 2.88
CA LYS A 135 -7.16 -8.89 3.69
C LYS A 135 -6.76 -7.53 4.24
N HIS A 136 -6.28 -7.51 5.47
CA HIS A 136 -5.79 -6.30 6.10
C HIS A 136 -4.54 -6.59 6.94
N GLY A 137 -3.65 -5.61 7.04
CA GLY A 137 -2.41 -5.72 7.80
C GLY A 137 -1.80 -4.36 8.14
N VAL A 138 -0.90 -4.39 9.11
CA VAL A 138 -0.16 -3.23 9.60
C VAL A 138 1.32 -3.56 9.60
N VAL A 139 2.16 -2.60 9.21
CA VAL A 139 3.61 -2.73 9.25
C VAL A 139 4.07 -2.92 10.69
N GLN A 140 4.77 -4.03 10.96
CA GLN A 140 5.35 -4.39 12.24
C GLN A 140 6.76 -4.98 12.04
N ASP A 141 7.59 -4.24 11.33
CA ASP A 141 8.93 -4.66 10.90
C ASP A 141 9.85 -5.09 12.07
N LYS A 142 9.69 -4.44 13.24
CA LYS A 142 10.51 -4.71 14.41
C LYS A 142 10.25 -6.05 15.07
N LEU A 143 9.13 -6.70 14.80
CA LEU A 143 8.85 -8.05 15.31
C LEU A 143 9.86 -9.10 14.85
N PHE A 144 10.54 -8.85 13.74
CA PHE A 144 11.52 -9.76 13.15
C PHE A 144 12.98 -9.41 13.49
N LEU A 145 13.20 -8.47 14.39
CA LEU A 145 14.55 -8.15 14.86
C LEU A 145 15.12 -9.33 15.69
N PRO A 146 16.38 -9.72 15.47
CA PRO A 146 16.96 -10.90 16.16
C PRO A 146 16.86 -10.83 17.69
N GLY A 147 16.88 -9.63 18.28
CA GLY A 147 16.73 -9.42 19.72
C GLY A 147 15.32 -9.70 20.25
N LEU A 148 14.29 -9.70 19.37
CA LEU A 148 12.89 -9.98 19.73
C LEU A 148 12.48 -11.43 19.42
N LEU A 149 13.29 -12.16 18.67
CA LEU A 149 13.04 -13.56 18.29
C LEU A 149 13.65 -14.58 19.27
N LYS A 150 14.12 -14.14 20.43
CA LYS A 150 14.71 -15.00 21.46
C LYS A 150 13.67 -15.65 22.36
#